data_b8a22fa601cbf1e7f244772c52a9b5eb
#
_entry.id   b8a22fa601cbf1e7f244772c52a9b5eb
#
_cell.length_a   1.000
_cell.length_b   1.000
_cell.length_c   1.000
_cell.angle_alpha   90.00
_cell.angle_beta   90.00
_cell.angle_gamma   90.00
#
_symmetry.space_group_name_H-M   'P 1'
#
loop_
_entity.id
_entity.type
_entity.pdbx_description
1 polymer ?
#
loop_
_entity_poly.entity_id
_entity_poly.type
_entity_poly.pdbx_seq_one_letter_code
_entity_poly.pdbx_strand_id
1 'polypeptide(L)'
;MTTGAWLTTFVITTLICLPLGEYFIGRLRKEAPGEHQWAGSPKPGSIIWRGPPHLGYVSFIMSRRYVTTLAALPRMRWTAEVLFWLHGVQIVSLIASAFSHLSHAI
;
A
#
# COMPACT_ATOMS: atom_id res chain seq x y z
N MET A 1 -1.74 1.37 -23.59
CA MET A 1 -0.35 1.37 -23.06
C MET A 1 0.28 0.01 -23.30
N THR A 2 1.57 0.00 -23.53
CA THR A 2 2.34 -1.24 -23.72
C THR A 2 2.57 -1.96 -22.38
N THR A 3 2.93 -3.24 -22.44
CA THR A 3 3.31 -4.01 -21.25
C THR A 3 4.43 -3.30 -20.49
N GLY A 4 5.44 -2.78 -21.20
CA GLY A 4 6.55 -2.06 -20.59
C GLY A 4 6.10 -0.81 -19.85
N ALA A 5 5.12 -0.07 -20.40
CA ALA A 5 4.57 1.13 -19.74
C ALA A 5 3.83 0.75 -18.44
N TRP A 6 3.05 -0.32 -18.46
CA TRP A 6 2.37 -0.81 -17.25
C TRP A 6 3.35 -1.28 -16.18
N LEU A 7 4.39 -2.03 -16.59
CA LEU A 7 5.42 -2.47 -15.66
C LEU A 7 6.20 -1.30 -15.06
N THR A 8 6.52 -0.29 -15.87
CA THR A 8 7.19 0.92 -15.40
C THR A 8 6.33 1.64 -14.37
N THR A 9 5.03 1.77 -14.63
CA THR A 9 4.08 2.38 -13.69
C THR A 9 4.06 1.60 -12.37
N PHE A 10 4.01 0.28 -12.44
CA PHE A 10 4.04 -0.57 -11.26
C PHE A 10 5.33 -0.37 -10.44
N VAL A 11 6.48 -0.37 -11.11
CA VAL A 11 7.78 -0.19 -10.44
C VAL A 11 7.88 1.18 -9.77
N ILE A 12 7.52 2.24 -10.48
CA ILE A 12 7.58 3.61 -9.95
C ILE A 12 6.65 3.73 -8.73
N THR A 13 5.43 3.22 -8.84
CA THR A 13 4.46 3.26 -7.74
C THR A 13 4.98 2.48 -6.53
N THR A 14 5.60 1.33 -6.74
CA THR A 14 6.19 0.52 -5.68
C THR A 14 7.32 1.28 -4.99
N LEU A 15 8.20 1.93 -5.75
CA LEU A 15 9.31 2.70 -5.20
C LEU A 15 8.82 3.88 -4.34
N ILE A 16 7.67 4.45 -4.67
CA ILE A 16 7.05 5.51 -3.86
C ILE A 16 6.39 4.90 -2.61
N CYS A 17 5.72 3.76 -2.76
CA CYS A 17 5.00 3.11 -1.66
C CYS A 17 5.93 2.64 -0.54
N LEU A 18 7.13 2.17 -0.86
CA LEU A 18 8.04 1.61 0.15
C LEU A 18 8.40 2.64 1.22
N PRO A 19 8.98 3.80 0.89
CA PRO A 19 9.31 4.78 1.93
C PRO A 19 8.08 5.43 2.57
N LEU A 20 7.04 5.67 1.81
CA LEU A 20 5.82 6.27 2.32
C LEU A 20 5.10 5.32 3.30
N GLY A 21 5.05 4.03 2.97
CA GLY A 21 4.49 3.02 3.85
C GLY A 21 5.29 2.84 5.13
N GLU A 22 6.61 2.85 5.03
CA GLU A 22 7.48 2.80 6.21
C GLU A 22 7.24 4.01 7.13
N TYR A 23 7.15 5.19 6.55
CA TYR A 23 6.83 6.40 7.29
C TYR A 23 5.47 6.27 7.99
N PHE A 24 4.46 5.80 7.27
CA PHE A 24 3.11 5.63 7.80
C PHE A 24 3.09 4.63 8.96
N ILE A 25 3.74 3.49 8.81
CA ILE A 25 3.82 2.46 9.86
C ILE A 25 4.48 3.02 11.10
N GLY A 26 5.58 3.75 10.95
CA GLY A 26 6.27 4.37 12.09
C GLY A 26 5.40 5.37 12.83
N ARG A 27 4.65 6.19 12.11
CA ARG A 27 3.74 7.16 12.71
C ARG A 27 2.55 6.47 13.35
N LEU A 28 1.99 5.45 12.71
CA LEU A 28 0.88 4.67 13.25
C LEU A 28 1.25 4.05 14.59
N ARG A 29 2.44 3.48 14.69
CA ARG A 29 2.94 2.90 15.94
C ARG A 29 3.00 3.92 17.07
N LYS A 30 3.42 5.16 16.77
CA LYS A 30 3.58 6.22 17.75
C LYS A 30 2.26 6.88 18.13
N GLU A 31 1.41 7.16 17.15
CA GLU A 31 0.24 8.01 17.34
C GLU A 31 -1.07 7.24 17.49
N ALA A 32 -1.11 6.01 17.01
CA ALA A 32 -2.30 5.17 17.09
C ALA A 32 -1.91 3.71 17.33
N PRO A 33 -1.32 3.39 18.51
CA PRO A 33 -0.82 2.04 18.78
C PRO A 33 -1.89 0.95 18.70
N GLY A 34 -3.15 1.27 19.03
CA GLY A 34 -4.25 0.32 18.90
C GLY A 34 -4.51 -0.08 17.45
N GLU A 35 -4.44 0.88 16.54
CA GLU A 35 -4.59 0.62 15.12
C GLU A 35 -3.37 -0.11 14.56
N HIS A 36 -2.19 0.20 15.06
CA HIS A 36 -0.98 -0.53 14.69
C HIS A 36 -1.10 -2.01 15.07
N GLN A 37 -1.63 -2.30 16.26
CA GLN A 37 -1.89 -3.67 16.69
C GLN A 37 -2.94 -4.35 15.80
N TRP A 38 -4.00 -3.63 15.46
CA TRP A 38 -5.03 -4.16 14.56
C TRP A 38 -4.44 -4.57 13.20
N ALA A 39 -3.49 -3.79 12.70
CA ALA A 39 -2.80 -4.08 11.44
C ALA A 39 -1.75 -5.19 11.58
N GLY A 40 -1.67 -5.88 12.71
CA GLY A 40 -0.74 -6.98 12.92
C GLY A 40 0.62 -6.56 13.45
N SER A 41 0.71 -5.36 14.03
CA SER A 41 1.95 -4.79 14.58
C SER A 41 3.11 -4.81 13.57
N PRO A 42 2.92 -4.24 12.36
CA PRO A 42 3.99 -4.26 11.35
C PRO A 42 5.23 -3.53 11.87
N LYS A 43 6.39 -4.12 11.60
CA LYS A 43 7.69 -3.54 11.97
C LYS A 43 8.27 -2.79 10.78
N PRO A 44 9.23 -1.87 11.02
CA PRO A 44 9.99 -1.28 9.92
C PRO A 44 10.55 -2.37 9.00
N GLY A 45 10.41 -2.20 7.71
CA GLY A 45 10.82 -3.19 6.71
C GLY A 45 9.80 -4.28 6.41
N SER A 46 8.71 -4.39 7.17
CA SER A 46 7.72 -5.45 6.97
C SER A 46 6.95 -5.33 5.65
N ILE A 47 6.94 -4.15 5.03
CA ILE A 47 6.34 -3.95 3.71
C ILE A 47 7.12 -4.73 2.64
N ILE A 48 8.44 -4.84 2.83
CA ILE A 48 9.33 -5.56 1.91
C ILE A 48 9.23 -7.06 2.16
N TRP A 49 9.14 -7.45 3.44
CA TRP A 49 9.10 -8.84 3.84
C TRP A 49 7.65 -9.31 4.00
N ARG A 50 7.33 -10.42 3.39
CA ARG A 50 5.99 -10.99 3.42
C ARG A 50 5.72 -11.70 4.73
N GLY A 51 4.47 -11.61 5.19
CA GLY A 51 4.05 -12.30 6.39
C GLY A 51 2.75 -11.71 6.95
N PRO A 52 2.23 -12.25 8.05
CA PRO A 52 0.99 -11.76 8.66
C PRO A 52 0.97 -10.26 8.94
N PRO A 53 2.06 -9.63 9.44
CA PRO A 53 2.07 -8.18 9.62
C PRO A 53 1.88 -7.39 8.33
N HIS A 54 2.45 -7.89 7.22
CA HIS A 54 2.27 -7.26 5.91
C HIS A 54 0.81 -7.35 5.45
N LEU A 55 0.20 -8.51 5.61
CA LEU A 55 -1.21 -8.71 5.26
C LEU A 55 -2.13 -7.84 6.10
N GLY A 56 -1.83 -7.69 7.39
CA GLY A 56 -2.58 -6.81 8.28
C GLY A 56 -2.50 -5.36 7.83
N TYR A 57 -1.31 -4.89 7.44
CA TYR A 57 -1.11 -3.55 6.91
C TYR A 57 -1.93 -3.34 5.62
N VAL A 58 -1.84 -4.27 4.68
CA VAL A 58 -2.58 -4.17 3.42
C VAL A 58 -4.09 -4.15 3.69
N SER A 59 -4.57 -5.01 4.58
CA SER A 59 -5.99 -5.04 4.97
C SER A 59 -6.42 -3.71 5.59
N PHE A 60 -5.59 -3.12 6.46
CA PHE A 60 -5.88 -1.82 7.08
C PHE A 60 -6.06 -0.73 6.02
N ILE A 61 -5.16 -0.68 5.04
CA ILE A 61 -5.21 0.34 3.99
C ILE A 61 -6.36 0.06 3.01
N MET A 62 -6.48 -1.16 2.52
CA MET A 62 -7.45 -1.47 1.46
C MET A 62 -8.90 -1.50 1.96
N SER A 63 -9.14 -1.78 3.22
CA SER A 63 -10.46 -1.69 3.83
C SER A 63 -10.88 -0.26 4.16
N ARG A 64 -9.95 0.70 4.04
CA ARG A 64 -10.14 2.11 4.37
C ARG A 64 -10.56 2.33 5.83
N ARG A 65 -10.11 1.44 6.71
CA ARG A 65 -10.37 1.53 8.14
C ARG A 65 -9.90 2.88 8.72
N TYR A 66 -8.84 3.44 8.16
CA TYR A 66 -8.27 4.71 8.59
C TYR A 66 -9.24 5.89 8.47
N VAL A 67 -10.25 5.80 7.61
CA VAL A 67 -11.20 6.90 7.40
C VAL A 67 -11.94 7.24 8.71
N THR A 68 -12.28 6.22 9.49
CA THR A 68 -12.96 6.41 10.77
C THR A 68 -11.99 6.43 11.94
N THR A 69 -11.02 5.51 11.96
CA THR A 69 -10.13 5.33 13.12
C THR A 69 -9.05 6.41 13.22
N LEU A 70 -8.65 7.01 12.11
CA LEU A 70 -7.67 8.09 12.08
C LEU A 70 -8.30 9.46 11.79
N ALA A 71 -9.60 9.59 11.99
CA ALA A 71 -10.32 10.85 11.72
C ALA A 71 -9.78 12.02 12.54
N ALA A 72 -9.28 11.76 13.74
CA ALA A 72 -8.69 12.77 14.62
C ALA A 72 -7.24 13.13 14.27
N LEU A 73 -6.63 12.40 13.32
CA LEU A 73 -5.24 12.57 12.88
C LEU A 73 -5.22 12.84 11.37
N PRO A 74 -5.56 14.06 10.93
CA PRO A 74 -5.80 14.35 9.51
C PRO A 74 -4.59 14.09 8.62
N ARG A 75 -3.37 14.33 9.10
CA ARG A 75 -2.15 14.05 8.32
C ARG A 75 -1.96 12.56 8.08
N MET A 76 -2.21 11.74 9.11
CA MET A 76 -2.11 10.28 8.98
C MET A 76 -3.20 9.73 8.08
N ARG A 77 -4.43 10.23 8.24
CA ARG A 77 -5.55 9.83 7.38
C ARG A 77 -5.24 10.15 5.92
N TRP A 78 -4.71 11.34 5.67
CA TRP A 78 -4.34 11.77 4.32
C TRP A 78 -3.23 10.88 3.73
N THR A 79 -2.20 10.59 4.53
CA THR A 79 -1.13 9.68 4.11
C THR A 79 -1.66 8.29 3.77
N ALA A 80 -2.56 7.76 4.59
CA ALA A 80 -3.21 6.48 4.33
C ALA A 80 -4.06 6.52 3.06
N GLU A 81 -4.75 7.62 2.80
CA GLU A 81 -5.53 7.78 1.57
C GLU A 81 -4.62 7.75 0.33
N VAL A 82 -3.48 8.44 0.39
CA VAL A 82 -2.49 8.39 -0.69
C VAL A 82 -1.99 6.96 -0.90
N LEU A 83 -1.69 6.25 0.18
CA LEU A 83 -1.26 4.85 0.10
C LEU A 83 -2.34 3.96 -0.50
N PHE A 84 -3.60 4.19 -0.15
CA PHE A 84 -4.72 3.44 -0.73
C PHE A 84 -4.74 3.58 -2.25
N TRP A 85 -4.65 4.80 -2.75
CA TRP A 85 -4.67 5.05 -4.19
C TRP A 85 -3.43 4.51 -4.88
N LEU A 86 -2.25 4.62 -4.26
CA LEU A 86 -1.02 4.06 -4.80
C LEU A 86 -1.10 2.54 -4.90
N HIS A 87 -1.62 1.86 -3.89
CA HIS A 87 -1.82 0.41 -3.96
C HIS A 87 -2.85 0.03 -5.02
N GLY A 88 -3.90 0.84 -5.20
CA GLY A 88 -4.84 0.67 -6.29
C GLY A 88 -4.18 0.72 -7.66
N VAL A 89 -3.31 1.71 -7.87
CA VAL A 89 -2.53 1.84 -9.11
C VAL A 89 -1.60 0.65 -9.29
N GLN A 90 -0.96 0.18 -8.23
CA GLN A 90 -0.10 -1.01 -8.29
C GLN A 90 -0.89 -2.23 -8.78
N ILE A 91 -2.04 -2.48 -8.20
CA ILE A 91 -2.88 -3.63 -8.55
C ILE A 91 -3.33 -3.54 -10.00
N VAL A 92 -3.86 -2.37 -10.40
CA VAL A 92 -4.34 -2.15 -11.78
C VAL A 92 -3.19 -2.31 -12.77
N SER A 93 -2.03 -1.73 -12.48
CA SER A 93 -0.86 -1.82 -13.38
C SER A 93 -0.39 -3.26 -13.55
N LEU A 94 -0.40 -4.03 -12.47
CA LEU A 94 0.02 -5.43 -12.52
C LEU A 94 -0.95 -6.27 -13.36
N ILE A 95 -2.24 -6.08 -13.13
CA ILE A 95 -3.29 -6.78 -13.90
C ILE A 95 -3.23 -6.38 -15.37
N ALA A 96 -3.12 -5.09 -15.67
CA ALA A 96 -3.03 -4.59 -17.03
C ALA A 96 -1.78 -5.09 -17.75
N SER A 97 -0.66 -5.18 -17.03
CA SER A 97 0.59 -5.74 -17.56
C SER A 97 0.40 -7.21 -17.94
N ALA A 98 -0.25 -8.00 -17.08
CA ALA A 98 -0.53 -9.41 -17.37
C ALA A 98 -1.45 -9.57 -18.59
N PHE A 99 -2.53 -8.79 -18.66
CA PHE A 99 -3.43 -8.82 -19.82
C PHE A 99 -2.72 -8.42 -21.11
N SER A 100 -1.92 -7.36 -21.06
CA SER A 100 -1.16 -6.90 -22.22
C SER A 100 -0.19 -7.99 -22.71
N HIS A 101 0.49 -8.65 -21.78
CA HIS A 101 1.41 -9.73 -22.12
C HIS A 101 0.67 -10.92 -22.75
N LEU A 102 -0.46 -11.33 -22.16
CA LEU A 102 -1.26 -12.42 -22.71
C LEU A 102 -1.82 -12.10 -24.08
N SER A 103 -2.28 -10.87 -24.29
CA SER A 103 -2.79 -10.43 -25.61
C SER A 103 -1.70 -10.51 -26.68
N HIS A 104 -0.46 -10.19 -26.34
CA HIS A 104 0.65 -10.26 -27.30
C HIS A 104 1.12 -11.71 -27.54
N ALA A 105 0.90 -12.61 -26.57
CA ALA A 105 1.28 -14.01 -26.68
C ALA A 105 0.28 -14.83 -27.53
N ILE A 106 -0.95 -14.34 -27.67
CA ILE A 106 -2.00 -14.98 -28.46
C ILE A 106 -1.97 -14.43 -29.89
#